data_62d65cf18e01d8b7553f1b2b848109e1
#
_entry.id   62d65cf18e01d8b7553f1b2b848109e1
#
_cell.length_a   1.000
_cell.length_b   1.000
_cell.length_c   1.000
_cell.angle_alpha   90.00
_cell.angle_beta   90.00
_cell.angle_gamma   90.00
#
_symmetry.space_group_name_H-M   'P 1'
#
loop_
_entity.id
_entity.type
_entity.pdbx_description
1 polymer ?
#
loop_
_entity_poly.entity_id
_entity_poly.type
_entity_poly.pdbx_seq_one_letter_code
_entity_poly.pdbx_strand_id
1 'polypeptide(L)'
;MKKVAVLIENKYEEPELIYPYWRLKEDYEVTLVGTEADTEYVGKAGGYKMKSDIASSDAKASDFDAVYIPGGFSPDAMRQSEATVNFVKEMNEAGKLIGAICHAPWVLAEAGILDGVKATSVSTISTDIKNAGANWVDEETVVDKNIITARTPEDLPAHVTKFVEELGK
;
A
#
# COMPACT_ATOMS: atom_id res chain seq x y z
N MET A 1 13.05 7.63 -15.00
CA MET A 1 12.04 8.05 -13.98
C MET A 1 11.63 6.79 -13.23
N LYS A 2 11.59 6.86 -11.89
CA LYS A 2 11.16 5.70 -11.09
C LYS A 2 9.66 5.44 -11.28
N LYS A 3 9.27 4.17 -11.17
CA LYS A 3 7.90 3.71 -11.41
C LYS A 3 7.27 3.21 -10.12
N VAL A 4 6.08 3.70 -9.81
CA VAL A 4 5.35 3.36 -8.60
C VAL A 4 4.01 2.71 -8.95
N ALA A 5 3.76 1.52 -8.41
CA ALA A 5 2.44 0.92 -8.40
C ALA A 5 1.64 1.48 -7.22
N VAL A 6 0.44 1.95 -7.46
CA VAL A 6 -0.52 2.29 -6.40
C VAL A 6 -1.67 1.31 -6.51
N LEU A 7 -1.89 0.52 -5.46
CA LEU A 7 -2.97 -0.45 -5.46
C LEU A 7 -4.32 0.24 -5.29
N ILE A 8 -5.32 -0.26 -5.97
CA ILE A 8 -6.70 0.24 -5.88
C ILE A 8 -7.69 -0.93 -5.82
N GLU A 9 -8.67 -0.80 -4.94
CA GLU A 9 -9.82 -1.68 -4.82
C GLU A 9 -11.00 -0.89 -4.25
N ASN A 10 -12.21 -1.38 -4.39
CA ASN A 10 -13.39 -0.71 -3.87
C ASN A 10 -13.31 -0.42 -2.37
N LYS A 11 -13.95 0.65 -1.95
CA LYS A 11 -14.03 1.13 -0.57
C LYS A 11 -12.68 1.54 0.02
N TYR A 12 -11.79 2.07 -0.82
CA TYR A 12 -10.58 2.71 -0.32
C TYR A 12 -10.94 3.97 0.51
N GLU A 13 -10.12 4.26 1.50
CA GLU A 13 -10.18 5.55 2.19
C GLU A 13 -9.69 6.63 1.23
N GLU A 14 -10.54 7.59 0.87
CA GLU A 14 -10.27 8.56 -0.20
C GLU A 14 -8.94 9.31 -0.01
N PRO A 15 -8.64 9.91 1.16
CA PRO A 15 -7.37 10.61 1.33
C PRO A 15 -6.15 9.70 1.16
N GLU A 16 -6.26 8.44 1.58
CA GLU A 16 -5.16 7.47 1.57
C GLU A 16 -4.81 6.97 0.16
N LEU A 17 -5.71 7.11 -0.80
CA LEU A 17 -5.44 6.86 -2.20
C LEU A 17 -5.13 8.16 -2.96
N ILE A 18 -6.00 9.16 -2.83
CA ILE A 18 -6.00 10.37 -3.65
C ILE A 18 -4.73 11.19 -3.42
N TYR A 19 -4.40 11.47 -2.16
CA TYR A 19 -3.24 12.29 -1.83
C TYR A 19 -1.92 11.65 -2.27
N PRO A 20 -1.62 10.38 -1.89
CA PRO A 20 -0.41 9.71 -2.37
C PRO A 20 -0.33 9.61 -3.89
N TYR A 21 -1.43 9.26 -4.54
CA TYR A 21 -1.47 9.12 -6.00
C TYR A 21 -1.04 10.42 -6.70
N TRP A 22 -1.67 11.54 -6.36
CA TRP A 22 -1.36 12.82 -7.02
C TRP A 22 0.01 13.35 -6.62
N ARG A 23 0.41 13.19 -5.36
CA ARG A 23 1.74 13.58 -4.89
C ARG A 23 2.84 12.81 -5.61
N LEU A 24 2.68 11.51 -5.77
CA LEU A 24 3.66 10.68 -6.47
C LEU A 24 3.76 11.00 -7.96
N LYS A 25 2.65 11.38 -8.59
CA LYS A 25 2.64 11.79 -10.00
C LYS A 25 3.42 13.09 -10.30
N GLU A 26 3.73 13.87 -9.29
CA GLU A 26 4.58 15.06 -9.49
C GLU A 26 6.00 14.69 -9.92
N ASP A 27 6.53 13.56 -9.43
CA ASP A 27 7.93 13.20 -9.59
C ASP A 27 8.16 11.83 -10.26
N TYR A 28 7.13 10.98 -10.34
CA TYR A 28 7.24 9.58 -10.74
C TYR A 28 6.23 9.16 -11.79
N GLU A 29 6.51 8.06 -12.49
CA GLU A 29 5.52 7.36 -13.30
C GLU A 29 4.67 6.48 -12.39
N VAL A 30 3.37 6.77 -12.30
CA VAL A 30 2.45 6.09 -11.40
C VAL A 30 1.43 5.27 -12.18
N THR A 31 1.29 4.01 -11.82
CA THR A 31 0.32 3.07 -12.38
C THR A 31 -0.67 2.64 -11.31
N LEU A 32 -1.96 2.78 -11.55
CA LEU A 32 -3.02 2.23 -10.70
C LEU A 32 -3.19 0.74 -11.02
N VAL A 33 -2.93 -0.09 -10.02
CA VAL A 33 -3.01 -1.55 -10.12
C VAL A 33 -4.22 -2.03 -9.33
N GLY A 34 -5.24 -2.49 -10.04
CA GLY A 34 -6.44 -3.07 -9.44
C GLY A 34 -6.43 -4.59 -9.46
N THR A 35 -7.43 -5.23 -8.86
CA THR A 35 -7.68 -6.66 -9.05
C THR A 35 -8.03 -6.93 -10.52
N GLU A 36 -8.78 -6.02 -11.14
CA GLU A 36 -9.11 -6.03 -12.57
C GLU A 36 -8.51 -4.81 -13.27
N ALA A 37 -8.15 -4.97 -14.54
CA ALA A 37 -7.71 -3.87 -15.38
C ALA A 37 -8.89 -3.03 -15.88
N ASP A 38 -8.61 -1.76 -16.22
CA ASP A 38 -9.55 -0.87 -16.89
C ASP A 38 -10.92 -0.77 -16.17
N THR A 39 -10.89 -0.91 -14.85
CA THR A 39 -12.07 -1.02 -13.98
C THR A 39 -12.17 0.19 -13.06
N GLU A 40 -13.38 0.75 -12.96
CA GLU A 40 -13.68 1.85 -12.06
C GLU A 40 -13.92 1.33 -10.64
N TYR A 41 -13.16 1.87 -9.70
CA TYR A 41 -13.28 1.63 -8.27
C TYR A 41 -13.80 2.86 -7.55
N VAL A 42 -14.58 2.65 -6.50
CA VAL A 42 -15.25 3.72 -5.76
C VAL A 42 -14.72 3.77 -4.33
N GLY A 43 -14.44 4.97 -3.85
CA GLY A 43 -14.03 5.21 -2.48
C GLY A 43 -15.10 4.86 -1.46
N LYS A 44 -14.71 4.69 -0.23
CA LYS A 44 -15.54 4.29 0.91
C LYS A 44 -16.74 5.23 1.15
N ALA A 45 -16.54 6.54 0.95
CA ALA A 45 -17.61 7.53 1.06
C ALA A 45 -18.53 7.59 -0.17
N GLY A 46 -18.22 6.85 -1.24
CA GLY A 46 -19.07 6.69 -2.42
C GLY A 46 -19.00 7.81 -3.45
N GLY A 47 -18.20 8.85 -3.21
CA GLY A 47 -18.19 10.06 -4.04
C GLY A 47 -17.07 10.18 -5.05
N TYR A 48 -15.97 9.49 -4.86
CA TYR A 48 -14.79 9.59 -5.72
C TYR A 48 -14.49 8.25 -6.38
N LYS A 49 -14.25 8.33 -7.68
CA LYS A 49 -13.99 7.16 -8.52
C LYS A 49 -12.64 7.30 -9.21
N MET A 50 -11.90 6.21 -9.27
CA MET A 50 -10.66 6.12 -10.04
C MET A 50 -10.64 4.79 -10.80
N LYS A 51 -9.99 4.82 -11.96
CA LYS A 51 -9.94 3.66 -12.84
C LYS A 51 -8.55 3.04 -12.82
N SER A 52 -8.49 1.72 -12.65
CA SER A 52 -7.23 0.99 -12.73
C SER A 52 -6.66 1.00 -14.15
N ASP A 53 -5.33 1.06 -14.22
CA ASP A 53 -4.59 0.97 -15.48
C ASP A 53 -4.36 -0.49 -15.89
N ILE A 54 -3.94 -1.31 -14.93
CA ILE A 54 -3.65 -2.75 -15.14
C ILE A 54 -4.24 -3.60 -14.02
N ALA A 55 -4.40 -4.90 -14.29
CA ALA A 55 -4.70 -5.88 -13.26
C ALA A 55 -3.44 -6.31 -12.50
N SER A 56 -3.59 -6.67 -11.23
CA SER A 56 -2.47 -7.19 -10.43
C SER A 56 -1.86 -8.46 -11.00
N SER A 57 -2.65 -9.28 -11.71
CA SER A 57 -2.16 -10.47 -12.44
C SER A 57 -1.17 -10.14 -13.57
N ASP A 58 -1.21 -8.92 -14.10
CA ASP A 58 -0.31 -8.45 -15.16
C ASP A 58 0.85 -7.61 -14.60
N ALA A 59 0.78 -7.22 -13.33
CA ALA A 59 1.83 -6.45 -12.67
C ALA A 59 3.02 -7.35 -12.33
N LYS A 60 4.22 -6.91 -12.72
CA LYS A 60 5.47 -7.59 -12.40
C LYS A 60 6.32 -6.72 -11.49
N ALA A 61 6.87 -7.28 -10.42
CA ALA A 61 7.74 -6.54 -9.51
C ALA A 61 8.95 -5.91 -10.22
N SER A 62 9.43 -6.53 -11.31
CA SER A 62 10.51 -5.99 -12.14
C SER A 62 10.19 -4.66 -12.82
N ASP A 63 8.91 -4.35 -13.02
CA ASP A 63 8.46 -3.15 -13.72
C ASP A 63 8.34 -1.92 -12.82
N PHE A 64 8.47 -2.12 -11.49
CA PHE A 64 8.28 -1.07 -10.50
C PHE A 64 9.46 -0.92 -9.54
N ASP A 65 9.61 0.28 -8.99
CA ASP A 65 10.58 0.60 -7.94
C ASP A 65 9.93 0.61 -6.56
N ALA A 66 8.62 0.82 -6.51
CA ALA A 66 7.85 0.86 -5.26
C ALA A 66 6.39 0.48 -5.47
N VAL A 67 5.73 0.08 -4.38
CA VAL A 67 4.27 -0.08 -4.30
C VAL A 67 3.72 0.68 -3.10
N TYR A 68 2.61 1.39 -3.30
CA TYR A 68 1.86 2.08 -2.26
C TYR A 68 0.47 1.46 -2.10
N ILE A 69 0.08 1.18 -0.86
CA ILE A 69 -1.16 0.46 -0.53
C ILE A 69 -2.02 1.34 0.38
N PRO A 70 -3.16 1.88 -0.11
CA PRO A 70 -4.12 2.62 0.71
C PRO A 70 -4.94 1.67 1.59
N GLY A 71 -5.61 2.25 2.58
CA GLY A 71 -6.49 1.51 3.50
C GLY A 71 -7.98 1.67 3.17
N GLY A 72 -8.76 2.03 4.18
CA GLY A 72 -10.21 1.91 4.16
C GLY A 72 -10.62 0.46 4.32
N PHE A 73 -11.63 0.00 3.57
CA PHE A 73 -12.00 -1.42 3.50
C PHE A 73 -11.35 -2.14 2.32
N SER A 74 -10.66 -1.43 1.45
CA SER A 74 -10.04 -2.00 0.25
C SER A 74 -9.01 -3.10 0.54
N PRO A 75 -8.21 -3.06 1.63
CA PRO A 75 -7.26 -4.13 1.94
C PRO A 75 -7.92 -5.48 2.19
N ASP A 76 -9.15 -5.51 2.70
CA ASP A 76 -9.90 -6.75 2.90
C ASP A 76 -10.19 -7.44 1.56
N ALA A 77 -10.58 -6.68 0.54
CA ALA A 77 -10.75 -7.20 -0.81
C ALA A 77 -9.42 -7.54 -1.50
N MET A 78 -8.40 -6.69 -1.33
CA MET A 78 -7.07 -6.93 -1.91
C MET A 78 -6.46 -8.25 -1.44
N ARG A 79 -6.57 -8.56 -0.14
CA ARG A 79 -6.01 -9.79 0.43
C ARG A 79 -6.67 -11.08 -0.07
N GLN A 80 -7.87 -11.00 -0.63
CA GLN A 80 -8.55 -12.12 -1.26
C GLN A 80 -8.03 -12.42 -2.67
N SER A 81 -7.35 -11.48 -3.29
CA SER A 81 -6.74 -11.66 -4.62
C SER A 81 -5.35 -12.26 -4.49
N GLU A 82 -5.21 -13.52 -4.87
CA GLU A 82 -3.90 -14.20 -4.89
C GLU A 82 -2.87 -13.43 -5.73
N ALA A 83 -3.28 -12.91 -6.89
CA ALA A 83 -2.39 -12.14 -7.76
C ALA A 83 -1.89 -10.85 -7.08
N THR A 84 -2.77 -10.13 -6.37
CA THR A 84 -2.38 -8.91 -5.63
C THR A 84 -1.42 -9.24 -4.49
N VAL A 85 -1.71 -10.27 -3.72
CA VAL A 85 -0.85 -10.72 -2.61
C VAL A 85 0.52 -11.18 -3.12
N ASN A 86 0.54 -11.97 -4.21
CA ASN A 86 1.79 -12.41 -4.83
C ASN A 86 2.61 -11.24 -5.37
N PHE A 87 1.98 -10.25 -6.00
CA PHE A 87 2.68 -9.05 -6.46
C PHE A 87 3.39 -8.31 -5.31
N VAL A 88 2.69 -8.11 -4.18
CA VAL A 88 3.28 -7.46 -3.00
C VAL A 88 4.43 -8.30 -2.41
N LYS A 89 4.27 -9.62 -2.37
CA LYS A 89 5.32 -10.54 -1.93
C LYS A 89 6.56 -10.45 -2.83
N GLU A 90 6.39 -10.46 -4.13
CA GLU A 90 7.48 -10.33 -5.11
C GLU A 90 8.19 -8.97 -5.00
N MET A 91 7.44 -7.89 -4.76
CA MET A 91 8.02 -6.57 -4.49
C MET A 91 8.94 -6.61 -3.27
N ASN A 92 8.51 -7.27 -2.19
CA ASN A 92 9.33 -7.42 -1.00
C ASN A 92 10.58 -8.28 -1.24
N GLU A 93 10.44 -9.41 -1.92
CA GLU A 93 11.55 -10.30 -2.28
C GLU A 93 12.60 -9.59 -3.15
N ALA A 94 12.16 -8.69 -4.01
CA ALA A 94 13.02 -7.86 -4.84
C ALA A 94 13.62 -6.65 -4.09
N GLY A 95 13.33 -6.49 -2.80
CA GLY A 95 13.80 -5.36 -1.99
C GLY A 95 13.22 -4.00 -2.39
N LYS A 96 12.10 -4.00 -3.11
CA LYS A 96 11.41 -2.78 -3.54
C LYS A 96 10.69 -2.13 -2.38
N LEU A 97 10.55 -0.80 -2.43
CA LEU A 97 9.89 -0.03 -1.39
C LEU A 97 8.40 -0.33 -1.33
N ILE A 98 7.89 -0.53 -0.12
CA ILE A 98 6.47 -0.81 0.14
C ILE A 98 5.95 0.19 1.16
N GLY A 99 4.95 1.00 0.77
CA GLY A 99 4.19 1.86 1.68
C GLY A 99 2.81 1.27 1.95
N ALA A 100 2.40 1.23 3.21
CA ALA A 100 1.08 0.75 3.62
C ALA A 100 0.52 1.56 4.78
N ILE A 101 -0.72 1.97 4.71
CA ILE A 101 -1.36 2.81 5.72
C ILE A 101 -2.67 2.21 6.22
N CYS A 102 -3.00 2.45 7.48
CA CYS A 102 -4.28 2.15 8.12
C CYS A 102 -4.54 0.64 8.19
N HIS A 103 -5.49 0.11 7.42
CA HIS A 103 -5.78 -1.32 7.30
C HIS A 103 -4.89 -2.03 6.26
N ALA A 104 -4.12 -1.27 5.45
CA ALA A 104 -3.30 -1.86 4.39
C ALA A 104 -2.27 -2.89 4.87
N PRO A 105 -1.69 -2.82 6.10
CA PRO A 105 -0.84 -3.89 6.61
C PRO A 105 -1.48 -5.28 6.66
N TRP A 106 -2.80 -5.42 6.57
CA TRP A 106 -3.44 -6.72 6.34
C TRP A 106 -2.95 -7.42 5.06
N VAL A 107 -2.69 -6.65 4.01
CA VAL A 107 -2.13 -7.20 2.75
C VAL A 107 -0.71 -7.71 2.98
N LEU A 108 0.08 -7.00 3.79
CA LEU A 108 1.44 -7.41 4.15
C LEU A 108 1.42 -8.69 5.01
N ALA A 109 0.45 -8.79 5.92
CA ALA A 109 0.23 -9.99 6.74
C ALA A 109 -0.11 -11.20 5.86
N GLU A 110 -1.02 -11.03 4.90
CA GLU A 110 -1.41 -12.09 3.95
C GLU A 110 -0.24 -12.51 3.06
N ALA A 111 0.61 -11.56 2.64
CA ALA A 111 1.82 -11.84 1.88
C ALA A 111 2.94 -12.52 2.69
N GLY A 112 2.79 -12.61 4.02
CA GLY A 112 3.77 -13.26 4.90
C GLY A 112 5.08 -12.50 5.04
N ILE A 113 5.06 -11.17 4.91
CA ILE A 113 6.27 -10.33 4.88
C ILE A 113 6.48 -9.48 6.15
N LEU A 114 5.70 -9.72 7.19
CA LEU A 114 5.77 -8.94 8.44
C LEU A 114 6.59 -9.60 9.55
N ASP A 115 7.02 -10.84 9.42
CA ASP A 115 7.74 -11.54 10.47
C ASP A 115 9.07 -10.83 10.81
N GLY A 116 9.21 -10.44 12.09
CA GLY A 116 10.37 -9.70 12.58
C GLY A 116 10.45 -8.24 12.12
N VAL A 117 9.43 -7.71 11.45
CA VAL A 117 9.39 -6.32 10.96
C VAL A 117 8.77 -5.41 12.02
N LYS A 118 9.44 -4.27 12.31
CA LYS A 118 8.84 -3.18 13.06
C LYS A 118 7.83 -2.45 12.16
N ALA A 119 6.57 -2.41 12.57
CA ALA A 119 5.50 -1.83 11.77
C ALA A 119 4.41 -1.20 12.63
N THR A 120 3.62 -0.33 12.01
CA THR A 120 2.39 0.21 12.58
C THR A 120 1.20 -0.03 11.66
N SER A 121 0.03 0.27 12.14
CA SER A 121 -1.25 0.20 11.43
C SER A 121 -2.29 1.02 12.20
N VAL A 122 -3.51 1.11 11.68
CA VAL A 122 -4.62 1.52 12.54
C VAL A 122 -4.69 0.56 13.74
N SER A 123 -4.93 1.12 14.93
CA SER A 123 -4.84 0.37 16.19
C SER A 123 -5.80 -0.83 16.26
N THR A 124 -6.94 -0.74 15.57
CA THR A 124 -7.98 -1.79 15.57
C THR A 124 -7.51 -3.14 15.01
N ILE A 125 -6.45 -3.15 14.19
CA ILE A 125 -5.86 -4.38 13.64
C ILE A 125 -4.49 -4.72 14.25
N SER A 126 -4.09 -4.04 15.31
CA SER A 126 -2.77 -4.24 15.92
C SER A 126 -2.49 -5.69 16.32
N THR A 127 -3.52 -6.40 16.83
CA THR A 127 -3.42 -7.81 17.20
C THR A 127 -3.14 -8.68 15.98
N ASP A 128 -3.80 -8.42 14.85
CA ASP A 128 -3.60 -9.18 13.61
C ASP A 128 -2.17 -9.01 13.09
N ILE A 129 -1.65 -7.78 13.16
CA ILE A 129 -0.30 -7.47 12.71
C ILE A 129 0.75 -8.10 13.62
N LYS A 130 0.54 -8.10 14.94
CA LYS A 130 1.38 -8.82 15.90
C LYS A 130 1.34 -10.33 15.64
N ASN A 131 0.18 -10.90 15.38
CA ASN A 131 0.02 -12.31 15.08
C ASN A 131 0.69 -12.71 13.76
N ALA A 132 0.85 -11.78 12.84
CA ALA A 132 1.63 -11.98 11.61
C ALA A 132 3.16 -11.91 11.84
N GLY A 133 3.61 -11.72 13.08
CA GLY A 133 5.01 -11.73 13.47
C GLY A 133 5.66 -10.35 13.55
N ALA A 134 4.92 -9.27 13.32
CA ALA A 134 5.46 -7.91 13.39
C ALA A 134 5.68 -7.45 14.82
N ASN A 135 6.68 -6.62 15.02
CA ASN A 135 6.84 -5.79 16.20
C ASN A 135 6.02 -4.51 16.00
N TRP A 136 4.75 -4.56 16.39
CA TRP A 136 3.83 -3.44 16.22
C TRP A 136 4.10 -2.32 17.23
N VAL A 137 4.17 -1.09 16.75
CA VAL A 137 4.35 0.12 17.56
C VAL A 137 3.32 1.18 17.16
N ASP A 138 2.91 2.00 18.11
CA ASP A 138 1.99 3.11 17.89
C ASP A 138 2.78 4.38 17.58
N GLU A 139 3.25 4.49 16.35
CA GLU A 139 3.99 5.65 15.85
C GLU A 139 3.38 6.17 14.55
N GLU A 140 3.51 7.45 14.30
CA GLU A 140 2.95 8.17 13.14
C GLU A 140 3.42 7.57 11.81
N THR A 141 4.69 7.24 11.69
CA THR A 141 5.25 6.53 10.55
C THR A 141 6.43 5.68 11.00
N VAL A 142 6.51 4.47 10.49
CA VAL A 142 7.54 3.50 10.84
C VAL A 142 8.23 3.02 9.58
N VAL A 143 9.56 3.12 9.55
CA VAL A 143 10.40 2.59 8.49
C VAL A 143 11.20 1.43 9.05
N ASP A 144 11.05 0.27 8.45
CA ASP A 144 11.91 -0.89 8.72
C ASP A 144 12.24 -1.58 7.41
N LYS A 145 13.54 -1.64 7.08
CA LYS A 145 14.02 -2.15 5.79
C LYS A 145 13.34 -1.40 4.63
N ASN A 146 12.65 -2.13 3.76
CA ASN A 146 11.93 -1.60 2.60
C ASN A 146 10.43 -1.36 2.87
N ILE A 147 9.97 -1.43 4.11
CA ILE A 147 8.56 -1.30 4.48
C ILE A 147 8.35 -0.02 5.28
N ILE A 148 7.41 0.80 4.84
CA ILE A 148 7.00 2.04 5.51
C ILE A 148 5.51 1.95 5.83
N THR A 149 5.17 2.06 7.11
CA THR A 149 3.78 1.95 7.57
C THR A 149 3.33 3.18 8.34
N ALA A 150 2.03 3.46 8.35
CA ALA A 150 1.37 4.54 9.08
C ALA A 150 -0.03 4.11 9.54
N ARG A 151 -0.68 4.92 10.38
CA ARG A 151 -1.87 4.51 11.14
C ARG A 151 -3.19 4.96 10.55
N THR A 152 -3.32 6.25 10.22
CA THR A 152 -4.58 6.91 9.88
C THR A 152 -4.34 8.02 8.87
N PRO A 153 -5.39 8.62 8.25
CA PRO A 153 -5.22 9.72 7.30
C PRO A 153 -4.43 10.92 7.84
N GLU A 154 -4.48 11.17 9.15
CA GLU A 154 -3.72 12.24 9.79
C GLU A 154 -2.20 12.03 9.68
N ASP A 155 -1.76 10.80 9.51
CA ASP A 155 -0.35 10.45 9.33
C ASP A 155 0.15 10.61 7.88
N LEU A 156 -0.76 10.85 6.92
CA LEU A 156 -0.40 10.93 5.49
C LEU A 156 0.72 11.92 5.17
N PRO A 157 0.77 13.13 5.74
CA PRO A 157 1.88 14.04 5.46
C PRO A 157 3.25 13.44 5.81
N ALA A 158 3.39 12.87 7.00
CA ALA A 158 4.62 12.21 7.42
C ALA A 158 4.92 10.97 6.60
N HIS A 159 3.91 10.12 6.37
CA HIS A 159 4.04 8.86 5.64
C HIS A 159 4.48 9.07 4.19
N VAL A 160 3.78 9.95 3.47
CA VAL A 160 4.06 10.19 2.04
C VAL A 160 5.39 10.92 1.87
N THR A 161 5.71 11.89 2.73
CA THR A 161 7.03 12.53 2.73
C THR A 161 8.13 11.49 2.91
N LYS A 162 7.98 10.61 3.89
CA LYS A 162 8.98 9.57 4.15
C LYS A 162 9.09 8.56 3.00
N PHE A 163 7.97 8.19 2.40
CA PHE A 163 7.97 7.31 1.23
C PHE A 163 8.73 7.93 0.06
N VAL A 164 8.49 9.20 -0.23
CA VAL A 164 9.21 9.93 -1.30
C VAL A 164 10.70 10.05 -0.99
N GLU A 165 11.08 10.35 0.25
CA GLU A 165 12.49 10.39 0.69
C GLU A 165 13.20 9.06 0.46
N GLU A 166 12.60 7.95 0.91
CA GLU A 166 13.19 6.61 0.76
C GLU A 166 13.24 6.19 -0.72
N LEU A 167 12.21 6.51 -1.48
CA LEU A 167 12.18 6.23 -2.92
C LEU A 167 13.24 7.03 -3.69
N GLY A 168 13.57 8.24 -3.21
CA GLY A 168 14.58 9.11 -3.82
C GLY A 168 16.03 8.68 -3.62
N LYS A 169 16.27 7.78 -2.68
CA LYS A 169 17.60 7.20 -2.40
C LYS A 169 18.00 6.18 -3.45
#